data_65b5d6e76faa2b8aec47cb470f230039
#
_entry.id   65b5d6e76faa2b8aec47cb470f230039
#
_cell.length_a   1.000
_cell.length_b   1.000
_cell.length_c   1.000
_cell.angle_alpha   90.00
_cell.angle_beta   90.00
_cell.angle_gamma   90.00
#
_symmetry.space_group_name_H-M   'P 1'
#
loop_
_entity.id
_entity.type
_entity.pdbx_description
1 polymer ?
#
loop_
_entity_poly.entity_id
_entity_poly.type
_entity_poly.pdbx_seq_one_letter_code
_entity_poly.pdbx_strand_id
1 'polypeptide(L)'
;MKSTTTVEPFETVEPNTTNREDVSQLGDAPVAITRYGIPVRVSSATENGWEVFDPCGDLQTVSKIVPIENTQVVLDPGHGGKDSGAIGHAGLKESVVNLKVAIATSQLLQDKGFPTFLTRMSDYYISLDERIALADAANAKAFISIHHNAPASAASNTPGTEVFAQSKDSESARLSGLLHKEVFEALKGVKGVQWTSRWDAGALRVLNSQGSDAYRLVRKPETTNALIEVGYLSSPSEGAFMAKDEYVQIVAQALATA
;
A
#
# COMPACT_ATOMS: atom_id res chain seq x y z
N MET A 1 19.41 -36.02 -5.55
CA MET A 1 20.05 -34.80 -6.01
C MET A 1 19.12 -33.65 -5.59
N LYS A 2 19.54 -32.88 -4.60
CA LYS A 2 18.76 -31.72 -4.12
C LYS A 2 19.23 -30.49 -4.93
N SER A 3 18.35 -29.92 -5.75
CA SER A 3 18.60 -28.66 -6.43
C SER A 3 18.38 -27.52 -5.41
N THR A 4 19.46 -26.88 -5.02
CA THR A 4 19.45 -25.62 -4.25
C THR A 4 19.36 -24.49 -5.26
N THR A 5 18.19 -23.90 -5.40
CA THR A 5 18.03 -22.64 -6.13
C THR A 5 18.50 -21.52 -5.20
N THR A 6 19.70 -21.04 -5.43
CA THR A 6 20.20 -19.79 -4.83
C THR A 6 19.46 -18.62 -5.46
N VAL A 7 18.70 -17.90 -4.66
CA VAL A 7 18.15 -16.59 -5.03
C VAL A 7 19.32 -15.61 -4.97
N GLU A 8 19.74 -15.10 -6.12
CA GLU A 8 20.73 -14.03 -6.17
C GLU A 8 20.18 -12.76 -5.55
N PRO A 9 21.00 -12.00 -4.79
CA PRO A 9 20.56 -10.71 -4.25
C PRO A 9 20.34 -9.74 -5.42
N PHE A 10 19.29 -8.93 -5.31
CA PHE A 10 18.98 -7.85 -6.24
C PHE A 10 20.24 -7.05 -6.55
N GLU A 11 20.65 -7.02 -7.80
CA GLU A 11 21.66 -6.08 -8.28
C GLU A 11 21.19 -4.67 -7.96
N THR A 12 21.96 -3.97 -7.15
CA THR A 12 21.80 -2.54 -6.95
C THR A 12 22.13 -1.87 -8.27
N VAL A 13 21.10 -1.45 -8.99
CA VAL A 13 21.27 -0.57 -10.15
C VAL A 13 21.92 0.71 -9.62
N GLU A 14 23.21 0.87 -9.88
CA GLU A 14 23.91 2.13 -9.61
C GLU A 14 23.21 3.24 -10.41
N PRO A 15 22.73 4.30 -9.75
CA PRO A 15 22.08 5.39 -10.48
C PRO A 15 23.13 6.08 -11.37
N ASN A 16 22.86 6.09 -12.66
CA ASN A 16 23.63 6.78 -13.66
C ASN A 16 23.94 8.21 -13.16
N THR A 17 25.23 8.54 -13.03
CA THR A 17 25.70 9.85 -12.58
C THR A 17 25.39 10.91 -13.66
N THR A 18 24.19 11.43 -13.65
CA THR A 18 23.87 12.66 -14.40
C THR A 18 24.35 13.87 -13.63
N ASN A 19 25.07 14.70 -14.34
CA ASN A 19 25.75 15.91 -13.91
C ASN A 19 24.83 16.91 -13.20
N ARG A 20 25.46 17.77 -12.39
CA ARG A 20 24.93 18.89 -11.60
C ARG A 20 24.09 19.94 -12.37
N GLU A 21 23.74 19.72 -13.63
CA GLU A 21 23.22 20.76 -14.51
C GLU A 21 21.70 20.87 -14.59
N ASP A 22 20.93 20.06 -13.83
CA ASP A 22 19.47 20.03 -14.03
C ASP A 22 18.61 20.27 -12.79
N VAL A 23 19.04 21.17 -11.90
CA VAL A 23 18.20 21.64 -10.79
C VAL A 23 16.99 22.46 -11.29
N SER A 24 17.09 23.02 -12.50
CA SER A 24 16.01 23.81 -13.11
C SER A 24 14.93 22.96 -13.80
N GLN A 25 15.15 21.67 -14.01
CA GLN A 25 14.20 20.75 -14.66
C GLN A 25 13.40 19.89 -13.67
N LEU A 26 13.67 19.95 -12.38
CA LEU A 26 12.79 19.40 -11.35
C LEU A 26 11.60 20.33 -11.09
N GLY A 27 11.05 20.92 -12.18
CA GLY A 27 9.82 21.69 -12.10
C GLY A 27 8.76 20.87 -11.36
N ASP A 28 8.21 21.42 -10.30
CA ASP A 28 6.96 21.05 -9.63
C ASP A 28 6.69 19.56 -9.34
N ALA A 29 7.70 18.65 -9.31
CA ALA A 29 7.50 17.29 -8.87
C ALA A 29 7.33 17.26 -7.33
N PRO A 30 6.10 17.16 -6.83
CA PRO A 30 5.84 17.29 -5.40
C PRO A 30 6.28 16.06 -4.62
N VAL A 31 6.67 14.96 -5.30
CA VAL A 31 7.06 13.68 -4.71
C VAL A 31 8.34 13.16 -5.36
N ALA A 32 9.24 12.60 -4.54
CA ALA A 32 10.50 12.04 -5.00
C ALA A 32 10.92 10.84 -4.16
N ILE A 33 11.93 10.10 -4.62
CA ILE A 33 12.60 9.05 -3.86
C ILE A 33 13.99 9.54 -3.46
N THR A 34 14.34 9.42 -2.19
CA THR A 34 15.69 9.68 -1.69
C THR A 34 16.66 8.61 -2.16
N ARG A 35 17.98 8.86 -2.05
CA ARG A 35 19.01 7.83 -2.35
C ARG A 35 18.88 6.54 -1.52
N TYR A 36 18.09 6.54 -0.47
CA TYR A 36 17.84 5.37 0.38
C TYR A 36 16.54 4.63 0.01
N GLY A 37 15.90 5.00 -1.10
CA GLY A 37 14.63 4.40 -1.51
C GLY A 37 13.44 4.83 -0.66
N ILE A 38 13.53 5.97 0.02
CA ILE A 38 12.45 6.50 0.85
C ILE A 38 11.66 7.52 0.04
N PRO A 39 10.38 7.30 -0.21
CA PRO A 39 9.48 8.28 -0.79
C PRO A 39 9.29 9.48 0.15
N VAL A 40 9.33 10.67 -0.43
CA VAL A 40 9.24 11.94 0.31
C VAL A 40 8.48 12.99 -0.50
N ARG A 41 7.81 13.91 0.19
CA ARG A 41 7.33 15.14 -0.44
C ARG A 41 8.45 16.16 -0.52
N VAL A 42 8.57 16.81 -1.65
CA VAL A 42 9.56 17.87 -1.87
C VAL A 42 8.95 19.20 -1.43
N SER A 43 9.65 19.92 -0.57
CA SER A 43 9.28 21.28 -0.12
C SER A 43 9.94 22.34 -0.99
N SER A 44 11.27 22.27 -1.16
CA SER A 44 12.02 23.26 -1.92
C SER A 44 13.41 22.75 -2.33
N ALA A 45 13.97 23.39 -3.37
CA ALA A 45 15.39 23.27 -3.69
C ALA A 45 16.23 24.17 -2.79
N THR A 46 17.43 23.74 -2.42
CA THR A 46 18.41 24.51 -1.65
C THR A 46 19.77 24.54 -2.34
N GLU A 47 20.68 25.38 -1.90
CA GLU A 47 22.04 25.43 -2.45
C GLU A 47 22.79 24.09 -2.38
N ASN A 48 22.45 23.25 -1.39
CA ASN A 48 23.15 22.00 -1.09
C ASN A 48 22.29 20.73 -1.27
N GLY A 49 21.12 20.86 -1.92
CA GLY A 49 20.22 19.72 -2.12
C GLY A 49 18.74 20.13 -2.07
N TRP A 50 17.94 19.39 -1.29
CA TRP A 50 16.49 19.49 -1.26
C TRP A 50 15.98 19.49 0.16
N GLU A 51 15.03 20.34 0.47
CA GLU A 51 14.18 20.19 1.64
C GLU A 51 13.02 19.25 1.31
N VAL A 52 12.85 18.25 2.15
CA VAL A 52 11.82 17.22 1.99
C VAL A 52 11.15 16.94 3.32
N PHE A 53 9.90 16.49 3.29
CA PHE A 53 9.23 15.95 4.47
C PHE A 53 9.58 14.47 4.63
N ASP A 54 10.13 14.11 5.78
CA ASP A 54 10.46 12.72 6.11
C ASP A 54 9.19 11.88 6.39
N PRO A 55 9.30 10.55 6.61
CA PRO A 55 8.14 9.70 6.89
C PRO A 55 7.33 10.07 8.15
N CYS A 56 7.85 10.90 9.03
CA CYS A 56 7.11 11.44 10.18
C CYS A 56 6.42 12.77 9.89
N GLY A 57 6.78 13.41 8.78
CA GLY A 57 6.31 14.74 8.38
C GLY A 57 7.22 15.87 8.85
N ASP A 58 8.42 15.57 9.34
CA ASP A 58 9.41 16.57 9.74
C ASP A 58 10.26 17.01 8.55
N LEU A 59 10.58 18.30 8.47
CA LEU A 59 11.39 18.86 7.40
C LEU A 59 12.86 18.45 7.56
N GLN A 60 13.44 17.90 6.48
CA GLN A 60 14.80 17.39 6.41
C GLN A 60 15.51 17.88 5.16
N THR A 61 16.84 18.06 5.24
CA THR A 61 17.65 18.35 4.05
C THR A 61 18.33 17.08 3.54
N VAL A 62 18.15 16.79 2.25
CA VAL A 62 18.76 15.65 1.56
C VAL A 62 19.55 16.13 0.35
N SER A 63 20.68 15.50 0.06
CA SER A 63 21.59 15.93 -1.00
C SER A 63 21.14 15.53 -2.41
N LYS A 64 20.31 14.47 -2.52
CA LYS A 64 19.88 13.91 -3.80
C LYS A 64 18.51 13.26 -3.68
N ILE A 65 17.67 13.53 -4.69
CA ILE A 65 16.38 12.88 -4.88
C ILE A 65 16.22 12.47 -6.34
N VAL A 66 15.30 11.53 -6.60
CA VAL A 66 14.83 11.17 -7.93
C VAL A 66 13.33 11.50 -7.97
N PRO A 67 12.89 12.40 -8.86
CA PRO A 67 11.47 12.75 -8.97
C PRO A 67 10.60 11.55 -9.30
N ILE A 68 9.38 11.56 -8.78
CA ILE A 68 8.32 10.64 -9.20
C ILE A 68 7.32 11.45 -10.00
N GLU A 69 7.15 11.07 -11.27
CA GLU A 69 6.27 11.77 -12.20
C GLU A 69 5.18 10.83 -12.73
N ASN A 70 4.10 11.44 -13.21
CA ASN A 70 3.01 10.74 -13.90
C ASN A 70 2.36 9.58 -13.10
N THR A 71 2.38 9.62 -11.78
CA THR A 71 1.76 8.60 -10.94
C THR A 71 0.26 8.49 -11.23
N GLN A 72 -0.21 7.27 -11.49
CA GLN A 72 -1.65 7.01 -11.61
C GLN A 72 -2.22 6.32 -10.37
N VAL A 73 -1.44 5.46 -9.72
CA VAL A 73 -1.87 4.73 -8.54
C VAL A 73 -0.84 4.88 -7.43
N VAL A 74 -1.29 5.25 -6.23
CA VAL A 74 -0.50 5.18 -5.01
C VAL A 74 -0.97 3.98 -4.21
N LEU A 75 -0.06 3.05 -3.92
CA LEU A 75 -0.30 1.93 -3.02
C LEU A 75 0.32 2.24 -1.66
N ASP A 76 -0.48 2.06 -0.62
CA ASP A 76 -0.06 2.30 0.76
C ASP A 76 -0.04 0.98 1.54
N PRO A 77 1.12 0.32 1.66
CA PRO A 77 1.23 -0.83 2.54
C PRO A 77 1.12 -0.37 3.98
N GLY A 78 0.01 -0.69 4.65
CA GLY A 78 -0.28 -0.25 6.01
C GLY A 78 0.81 -0.66 7.02
N HIS A 79 0.93 0.09 8.13
CA HIS A 79 1.91 -0.14 9.20
C HIS A 79 3.37 0.00 8.74
N GLY A 80 4.33 -0.54 9.50
CA GLY A 80 5.76 -0.56 9.20
C GLY A 80 6.63 -0.08 10.35
N GLY A 81 7.87 -0.59 10.43
CA GLY A 81 8.84 -0.23 11.47
C GLY A 81 8.36 -0.53 12.88
N LYS A 82 8.22 0.51 13.71
CA LYS A 82 7.73 0.40 15.09
C LYS A 82 6.25 -0.02 15.22
N ASP A 83 5.49 0.11 14.15
CA ASP A 83 4.09 -0.31 14.06
C ASP A 83 3.99 -1.59 13.23
N SER A 84 3.89 -2.73 13.90
CA SER A 84 3.79 -4.04 13.24
C SER A 84 2.42 -4.29 12.61
N GLY A 85 1.38 -3.52 12.98
CA GLY A 85 0.00 -3.91 12.79
C GLY A 85 -0.34 -5.18 13.60
N ALA A 86 -1.34 -5.91 13.15
CA ALA A 86 -1.71 -7.19 13.73
C ALA A 86 -0.56 -8.22 13.65
N ILE A 87 -0.53 -9.13 14.63
CA ILE A 87 0.39 -10.26 14.64
C ILE A 87 -0.43 -11.54 14.55
N GLY A 88 -0.27 -12.25 13.45
CA GLY A 88 -0.94 -13.50 13.17
C GLY A 88 -0.46 -14.65 14.06
N HIS A 89 -1.18 -15.78 14.00
CA HIS A 89 -0.98 -16.93 14.87
C HIS A 89 0.45 -17.51 14.82
N ALA A 90 1.12 -17.45 13.67
CA ALA A 90 2.50 -17.90 13.48
C ALA A 90 3.56 -16.77 13.62
N GLY A 91 3.19 -15.65 14.23
CA GLY A 91 4.08 -14.51 14.37
C GLY A 91 4.24 -13.66 13.09
N LEU A 92 3.42 -13.91 12.06
CA LEU A 92 3.41 -13.12 10.84
C LEU A 92 2.87 -11.71 11.15
N LYS A 93 3.66 -10.68 10.86
CA LYS A 93 3.26 -9.30 11.06
C LYS A 93 2.46 -8.80 9.87
N GLU A 94 1.42 -8.04 10.13
CA GLU A 94 0.59 -7.39 9.12
C GLU A 94 1.41 -6.48 8.20
N SER A 95 2.31 -5.67 8.78
CA SER A 95 3.20 -4.80 8.03
C SER A 95 4.03 -5.53 6.96
N VAL A 96 4.41 -6.78 7.21
CA VAL A 96 5.19 -7.61 6.28
C VAL A 96 4.32 -8.09 5.12
N VAL A 97 3.11 -8.58 5.40
CA VAL A 97 2.18 -9.07 4.37
C VAL A 97 1.73 -7.90 3.50
N ASN A 98 1.34 -6.77 4.11
CA ASN A 98 0.92 -5.56 3.40
C ASN A 98 2.00 -5.11 2.40
N LEU A 99 3.27 -5.08 2.83
CA LEU A 99 4.38 -4.69 1.96
C LEU A 99 4.59 -5.66 0.79
N LYS A 100 4.56 -6.97 1.05
CA LYS A 100 4.71 -7.99 -0.01
C LYS A 100 3.61 -7.86 -1.06
N VAL A 101 2.37 -7.75 -0.63
CA VAL A 101 1.21 -7.59 -1.52
C VAL A 101 1.34 -6.29 -2.33
N ALA A 102 1.66 -5.17 -1.69
CA ALA A 102 1.80 -3.89 -2.36
C ALA A 102 2.90 -3.89 -3.42
N ILE A 103 4.08 -4.46 -3.12
CA ILE A 103 5.19 -4.57 -4.08
C ILE A 103 4.76 -5.42 -5.29
N ALA A 104 4.16 -6.59 -5.06
CA ALA A 104 3.71 -7.46 -6.15
C ALA A 104 2.61 -6.79 -6.99
N THR A 105 1.67 -6.09 -6.36
CA THR A 105 0.62 -5.32 -7.05
C THR A 105 1.21 -4.20 -7.90
N SER A 106 2.18 -3.45 -7.34
CA SER A 106 2.85 -2.37 -8.06
C SER A 106 3.54 -2.87 -9.33
N GLN A 107 4.25 -4.00 -9.25
CA GLN A 107 4.89 -4.58 -10.43
C GLN A 107 3.86 -4.93 -11.52
N LEU A 108 2.77 -5.58 -11.15
CA LEU A 108 1.71 -5.95 -12.10
C LEU A 108 1.03 -4.73 -12.74
N LEU A 109 0.83 -3.66 -11.98
CA LEU A 109 0.27 -2.41 -12.49
C LEU A 109 1.24 -1.72 -13.46
N GLN A 110 2.53 -1.66 -13.11
CA GLN A 110 3.57 -1.09 -13.98
C GLN A 110 3.70 -1.88 -15.29
N ASP A 111 3.67 -3.21 -15.23
CA ASP A 111 3.70 -4.08 -16.42
C ASP A 111 2.49 -3.87 -17.33
N LYS A 112 1.35 -3.45 -16.77
CA LYS A 112 0.13 -3.06 -17.51
C LYS A 112 0.15 -1.61 -18.00
N GLY A 113 1.21 -0.85 -17.73
CA GLY A 113 1.36 0.55 -18.14
C GLY A 113 0.71 1.57 -17.20
N PHE A 114 0.44 1.20 -15.94
CA PHE A 114 -0.04 2.11 -14.91
C PHE A 114 1.11 2.52 -13.98
N PRO A 115 1.70 3.72 -14.13
CA PRO A 115 2.74 4.20 -13.23
C PRO A 115 2.26 4.20 -11.79
N THR A 116 2.96 3.44 -10.95
CA THR A 116 2.56 3.17 -9.57
C THR A 116 3.70 3.52 -8.62
N PHE A 117 3.33 4.10 -7.48
CA PHE A 117 4.22 4.53 -6.43
C PHE A 117 3.76 3.92 -5.09
N LEU A 118 4.69 3.57 -4.20
CA LEU A 118 4.40 3.06 -2.88
C LEU A 118 4.75 4.08 -1.80
N THR A 119 3.90 4.25 -0.78
CA THR A 119 4.19 5.16 0.35
C THR A 119 5.39 4.68 1.17
N ARG A 120 5.65 3.38 1.22
CA ARG A 120 6.89 2.78 1.74
C ARG A 120 7.32 1.57 0.91
N MET A 121 8.63 1.42 0.74
CA MET A 121 9.25 0.36 -0.07
C MET A 121 10.02 -0.66 0.79
N SER A 122 10.10 -0.43 2.10
CA SER A 122 10.74 -1.33 3.06
C SER A 122 10.07 -1.22 4.45
N ASP A 123 10.64 -1.89 5.46
CA ASP A 123 10.07 -1.92 6.81
C ASP A 123 10.51 -0.69 7.62
N TYR A 124 9.83 0.44 7.42
CA TYR A 124 9.94 1.63 8.26
C TYR A 124 8.56 2.21 8.55
N TYR A 125 8.47 2.99 9.63
CA TYR A 125 7.25 3.68 10.02
C TYR A 125 7.02 4.91 9.13
N ILE A 126 5.77 5.13 8.75
CA ILE A 126 5.31 6.36 8.13
C ILE A 126 4.01 6.80 8.81
N SER A 127 3.90 8.07 9.14
CA SER A 127 2.71 8.61 9.81
C SER A 127 1.48 8.57 8.88
N LEU A 128 0.28 8.49 9.45
CA LEU A 128 -0.96 8.49 8.66
C LEU A 128 -1.09 9.78 7.83
N ASP A 129 -0.66 10.91 8.39
CA ASP A 129 -0.73 12.19 7.70
C ASP A 129 0.24 12.25 6.52
N GLU A 130 1.43 11.67 6.66
CA GLU A 130 2.40 11.66 5.57
C GLU A 130 1.99 10.69 4.44
N ARG A 131 1.33 9.55 4.76
CA ARG A 131 0.75 8.67 3.73
C ARG A 131 -0.27 9.41 2.87
N ILE A 132 -1.15 10.17 3.53
CA ILE A 132 -2.17 11.01 2.87
C ILE A 132 -1.50 12.09 2.02
N ALA A 133 -0.59 12.83 2.62
CA ALA A 133 0.07 13.93 1.97
C ALA A 133 0.92 13.51 0.75
N LEU A 134 1.54 12.32 0.80
CA LEU A 134 2.22 11.71 -0.35
C LEU A 134 1.25 11.38 -1.49
N ALA A 135 0.08 10.80 -1.16
CA ALA A 135 -0.91 10.43 -2.16
C ALA A 135 -1.49 11.67 -2.85
N ASP A 136 -1.85 12.69 -2.07
CA ASP A 136 -2.42 13.93 -2.60
C ASP A 136 -1.37 14.73 -3.40
N ALA A 137 -0.13 14.81 -2.90
CA ALA A 137 0.97 15.47 -3.62
C ALA A 137 1.32 14.77 -4.94
N ALA A 138 1.21 13.45 -5.02
CA ALA A 138 1.45 12.71 -6.25
C ALA A 138 0.38 12.97 -7.33
N ASN A 139 -0.73 13.62 -6.98
CA ASN A 139 -1.87 13.89 -7.86
C ASN A 139 -2.35 12.62 -8.60
N ALA A 140 -2.36 11.50 -7.88
CA ALA A 140 -2.72 10.20 -8.43
C ALA A 140 -4.23 10.10 -8.69
N LYS A 141 -4.63 9.15 -9.54
CA LYS A 141 -6.05 8.87 -9.80
C LYS A 141 -6.67 8.01 -8.70
N ALA A 142 -5.84 7.20 -8.02
CA ALA A 142 -6.29 6.33 -6.94
C ALA A 142 -5.23 6.17 -5.85
N PHE A 143 -5.69 6.14 -4.60
CA PHE A 143 -4.91 5.80 -3.40
C PHE A 143 -5.52 4.58 -2.74
N ILE A 144 -4.76 3.47 -2.65
CA ILE A 144 -5.23 2.20 -2.11
C ILE A 144 -4.37 1.82 -0.92
N SER A 145 -4.96 1.87 0.29
CA SER A 145 -4.30 1.42 1.51
C SER A 145 -4.60 -0.07 1.75
N ILE A 146 -3.56 -0.87 1.90
CA ILE A 146 -3.62 -2.33 1.98
C ILE A 146 -3.33 -2.78 3.40
N HIS A 147 -4.29 -3.49 3.99
CA HIS A 147 -4.30 -3.98 5.36
C HIS A 147 -4.79 -5.42 5.46
N HIS A 148 -4.57 -6.04 6.64
CA HIS A 148 -5.07 -7.36 7.01
C HIS A 148 -5.64 -7.31 8.42
N ASN A 149 -6.91 -7.64 8.53
CA ASN A 149 -7.73 -7.42 9.71
C ASN A 149 -7.35 -8.31 10.92
N ALA A 150 -7.79 -7.88 12.11
CA ALA A 150 -7.80 -8.62 13.37
C ALA A 150 -8.74 -7.89 14.37
N PRO A 151 -9.34 -8.62 15.35
CA PRO A 151 -9.42 -10.07 15.50
C PRO A 151 -10.48 -10.70 14.61
N ALA A 152 -10.33 -11.99 14.32
CA ALA A 152 -11.36 -12.78 13.62
C ALA A 152 -12.61 -12.93 14.49
N SER A 153 -13.80 -12.67 13.92
CA SER A 153 -15.05 -12.72 14.66
C SER A 153 -15.77 -14.09 14.58
N ALA A 154 -15.67 -14.76 13.43
CA ALA A 154 -16.27 -16.07 13.21
C ALA A 154 -15.61 -16.77 12.01
N ALA A 155 -15.52 -18.09 12.06
CA ALA A 155 -15.13 -18.89 10.91
C ALA A 155 -16.30 -19.04 9.94
N SER A 156 -16.04 -18.98 8.65
CA SER A 156 -17.02 -19.07 7.58
C SER A 156 -16.37 -19.69 6.34
N ASN A 157 -17.18 -20.08 5.36
CA ASN A 157 -16.69 -20.49 4.04
C ASN A 157 -16.56 -19.32 3.06
N THR A 158 -16.77 -18.11 3.52
CA THR A 158 -16.71 -16.88 2.75
C THR A 158 -15.52 -16.05 3.17
N PRO A 159 -14.71 -15.50 2.24
CA PRO A 159 -13.60 -14.62 2.58
C PRO A 159 -14.03 -13.42 3.42
N GLY A 160 -13.26 -13.13 4.47
CA GLY A 160 -13.48 -11.99 5.35
C GLY A 160 -12.91 -10.68 4.79
N THR A 161 -13.11 -10.41 3.51
CA THR A 161 -12.63 -9.20 2.83
C THR A 161 -13.58 -8.03 3.08
N GLU A 162 -13.04 -6.92 3.57
CA GLU A 162 -13.76 -5.66 3.80
C GLU A 162 -13.03 -4.53 3.05
N VAL A 163 -13.78 -3.66 2.36
CA VAL A 163 -13.18 -2.48 1.71
C VAL A 163 -13.93 -1.24 2.13
N PHE A 164 -13.21 -0.25 2.64
CA PHE A 164 -13.77 0.98 3.17
C PHE A 164 -13.66 2.10 2.14
N ALA A 165 -14.81 2.70 1.81
CA ALA A 165 -14.94 3.80 0.87
C ALA A 165 -15.15 5.12 1.59
N GLN A 166 -14.63 6.21 1.03
CA GLN A 166 -14.96 7.56 1.48
C GLN A 166 -16.43 7.86 1.20
N SER A 167 -17.17 8.25 2.24
CA SER A 167 -18.65 8.34 2.20
C SER A 167 -19.16 9.42 1.25
N LYS A 168 -18.36 10.43 0.94
CA LYS A 168 -18.73 11.59 0.12
C LYS A 168 -18.21 11.51 -1.33
N ASP A 169 -17.42 10.47 -1.67
CA ASP A 169 -16.86 10.29 -2.99
C ASP A 169 -17.43 9.04 -3.67
N SER A 170 -18.14 9.24 -4.78
CA SER A 170 -18.73 8.16 -5.58
C SER A 170 -17.68 7.30 -6.28
N GLU A 171 -16.55 7.90 -6.67
CA GLU A 171 -15.44 7.16 -7.31
C GLU A 171 -14.72 6.29 -6.28
N SER A 172 -14.57 6.76 -5.03
CA SER A 172 -14.10 5.94 -3.92
C SER A 172 -15.01 4.72 -3.69
N ALA A 173 -16.33 4.93 -3.72
CA ALA A 173 -17.28 3.82 -3.60
C ALA A 173 -17.17 2.82 -4.77
N ARG A 174 -16.99 3.32 -6.00
CA ARG A 174 -16.79 2.48 -7.19
C ARG A 174 -15.50 1.68 -7.11
N LEU A 175 -14.39 2.35 -6.78
CA LEU A 175 -13.09 1.72 -6.58
C LEU A 175 -13.17 0.61 -5.53
N SER A 176 -13.75 0.93 -4.36
CA SER A 176 -13.90 -0.03 -3.26
C SER A 176 -14.73 -1.25 -3.66
N GLY A 177 -15.80 -1.07 -4.44
CA GLY A 177 -16.63 -2.15 -4.96
C GLY A 177 -15.87 -3.06 -5.92
N LEU A 178 -15.03 -2.49 -6.80
CA LEU A 178 -14.19 -3.25 -7.73
C LEU A 178 -13.12 -4.05 -6.97
N LEU A 179 -12.39 -3.41 -6.07
CA LEU A 179 -11.37 -4.07 -5.23
C LEU A 179 -11.97 -5.25 -4.44
N HIS A 180 -13.13 -5.01 -3.79
CA HIS A 180 -13.82 -6.07 -3.05
C HIS A 180 -14.18 -7.24 -3.96
N LYS A 181 -14.83 -6.96 -5.09
CA LYS A 181 -15.28 -8.00 -6.04
C LYS A 181 -14.13 -8.87 -6.51
N GLU A 182 -13.05 -8.28 -7.00
CA GLU A 182 -11.93 -9.03 -7.57
C GLU A 182 -11.18 -9.83 -6.50
N VAL A 183 -10.95 -9.27 -5.31
CA VAL A 183 -10.27 -9.97 -4.20
C VAL A 183 -11.15 -11.10 -3.65
N PHE A 184 -12.45 -10.84 -3.42
CA PHE A 184 -13.39 -11.84 -2.97
C PHE A 184 -13.48 -13.03 -3.92
N GLU A 185 -13.66 -12.77 -5.23
CA GLU A 185 -13.73 -13.82 -6.25
C GLU A 185 -12.43 -14.64 -6.31
N ALA A 186 -11.28 -14.01 -6.19
CA ALA A 186 -9.99 -14.68 -6.19
C ALA A 186 -9.78 -15.58 -4.97
N LEU A 187 -10.20 -15.13 -3.78
CA LEU A 187 -9.97 -15.85 -2.53
C LEU A 187 -11.01 -16.94 -2.25
N LYS A 188 -12.28 -16.72 -2.58
CA LYS A 188 -13.36 -17.69 -2.27
C LYS A 188 -13.14 -19.08 -2.88
N GLY A 189 -12.38 -19.16 -3.96
CA GLY A 189 -12.05 -20.42 -4.65
C GLY A 189 -10.89 -21.20 -4.03
N VAL A 190 -10.15 -20.62 -3.08
CA VAL A 190 -8.98 -21.25 -2.46
C VAL A 190 -9.43 -22.35 -1.49
N LYS A 191 -9.00 -23.58 -1.75
CA LYS A 191 -9.36 -24.76 -0.95
C LYS A 191 -8.46 -24.91 0.27
N GLY A 192 -9.01 -25.48 1.33
CA GLY A 192 -8.26 -25.79 2.56
C GLY A 192 -8.05 -24.60 3.50
N VAL A 193 -8.62 -23.45 3.18
CA VAL A 193 -8.65 -22.29 4.07
C VAL A 193 -10.05 -22.19 4.67
N GLN A 194 -10.11 -22.05 5.99
CA GLN A 194 -11.34 -21.73 6.69
C GLN A 194 -11.40 -20.21 6.84
N TRP A 195 -12.20 -19.60 6.00
CA TRP A 195 -12.32 -18.15 5.95
C TRP A 195 -13.15 -17.61 7.11
N THR A 196 -12.76 -16.44 7.60
CA THR A 196 -13.49 -15.69 8.60
C THR A 196 -14.26 -14.57 7.92
N SER A 197 -15.54 -14.43 8.27
CA SER A 197 -16.38 -13.37 7.74
C SER A 197 -17.21 -12.73 8.84
N ARG A 198 -17.31 -11.41 8.85
CA ARG A 198 -18.29 -10.70 9.70
C ARG A 198 -19.67 -10.71 9.06
N TRP A 199 -19.72 -10.49 7.77
CA TRP A 199 -20.84 -10.54 6.86
C TRP A 199 -20.30 -10.33 5.44
N ASP A 200 -21.09 -10.66 4.46
CA ASP A 200 -20.77 -10.33 3.06
C ASP A 200 -21.01 -8.83 2.86
N ALA A 201 -20.01 -8.04 3.20
CA ALA A 201 -20.18 -6.61 3.39
C ALA A 201 -19.88 -5.77 2.15
N GLY A 202 -19.09 -6.28 1.22
CA GLY A 202 -18.70 -5.53 0.04
C GLY A 202 -17.92 -4.24 0.37
N ALA A 203 -18.27 -3.17 -0.31
CA ALA A 203 -17.74 -1.85 -0.04
C ALA A 203 -18.51 -1.18 1.12
N LEU A 204 -17.78 -0.83 2.18
CA LEU A 204 -18.32 -0.32 3.43
C LEU A 204 -18.15 1.19 3.56
N ARG A 205 -19.14 1.83 4.17
CA ARG A 205 -19.06 3.19 4.70
C ARG A 205 -19.21 3.14 6.21
N VAL A 206 -18.09 3.29 6.92
CA VAL A 206 -18.08 3.22 8.39
C VAL A 206 -17.85 4.61 8.94
N LEU A 207 -18.83 5.11 9.68
CA LEU A 207 -18.77 6.43 10.28
C LEU A 207 -18.39 6.34 11.77
N ASN A 208 -17.64 7.32 12.23
CA ASN A 208 -17.37 7.54 13.64
C ASN A 208 -18.55 8.23 14.33
N SER A 209 -18.45 8.43 15.64
CA SER A 209 -19.50 9.09 16.44
C SER A 209 -19.80 10.54 16.03
N GLN A 210 -18.94 11.17 15.24
CA GLN A 210 -19.10 12.53 14.73
C GLN A 210 -19.72 12.56 13.32
N GLY A 211 -20.10 11.39 12.76
CA GLY A 211 -20.68 11.28 11.41
C GLY A 211 -19.69 11.45 10.27
N SER A 212 -18.39 11.32 10.55
CA SER A 212 -17.33 11.31 9.54
C SER A 212 -16.80 9.89 9.34
N ASP A 213 -16.20 9.60 8.19
CA ASP A 213 -15.57 8.30 7.94
C ASP A 213 -14.60 7.95 9.07
N ALA A 214 -14.69 6.71 9.59
CA ALA A 214 -13.98 6.29 10.80
C ALA A 214 -12.46 6.28 10.59
N TYR A 215 -12.03 5.76 9.45
CA TYR A 215 -10.60 5.63 9.13
C TYR A 215 -10.03 6.94 8.59
N ARG A 216 -8.88 7.36 9.15
CA ARG A 216 -8.22 8.61 8.73
C ARG A 216 -7.78 8.55 7.27
N LEU A 217 -7.23 7.41 6.83
CA LEU A 217 -6.79 7.16 5.44
C LEU A 217 -7.94 7.08 4.43
N VAL A 218 -9.18 6.98 4.90
CA VAL A 218 -10.38 7.07 4.06
C VAL A 218 -10.95 8.50 4.09
N ARG A 219 -10.97 9.12 5.26
CA ARG A 219 -11.61 10.43 5.47
C ARG A 219 -10.86 11.63 4.90
N LYS A 220 -9.51 11.58 4.97
CA LYS A 220 -8.66 12.76 4.77
C LYS A 220 -8.08 12.94 3.37
N PRO A 221 -7.76 11.89 2.58
CA PRO A 221 -7.23 12.11 1.25
C PRO A 221 -8.20 12.92 0.37
N GLU A 222 -7.63 13.82 -0.44
CA GLU A 222 -8.34 14.46 -1.55
C GLU A 222 -8.39 13.55 -2.77
N THR A 223 -7.40 12.68 -2.91
CA THR A 223 -7.33 11.63 -3.93
C THR A 223 -8.42 10.59 -3.70
N THR A 224 -9.11 10.14 -4.77
CA THR A 224 -10.02 9.00 -4.73
C THR A 224 -9.35 7.81 -4.07
N ASN A 225 -9.94 7.27 -3.02
CA ASN A 225 -9.25 6.32 -2.16
C ASN A 225 -10.10 5.12 -1.73
N ALA A 226 -9.41 4.06 -1.32
CA ALA A 226 -9.99 2.90 -0.66
C ALA A 226 -9.00 2.33 0.36
N LEU A 227 -9.51 1.81 1.47
CA LEU A 227 -8.75 0.99 2.40
C LEU A 227 -9.31 -0.43 2.35
N ILE A 228 -8.46 -1.40 2.03
CA ILE A 228 -8.84 -2.81 1.97
C ILE A 228 -8.25 -3.58 3.14
N GLU A 229 -9.12 -4.30 3.85
CA GLU A 229 -8.79 -5.36 4.81
C GLU A 229 -8.99 -6.68 4.09
N VAL A 230 -7.91 -7.27 3.58
CA VAL A 230 -7.97 -8.40 2.64
C VAL A 230 -8.55 -9.65 3.29
N GLY A 231 -8.28 -9.86 4.59
CA GLY A 231 -8.76 -10.98 5.38
C GLY A 231 -8.23 -10.90 6.80
N TYR A 232 -8.46 -11.93 7.62
CA TYR A 232 -8.14 -11.92 9.04
C TYR A 232 -6.82 -12.63 9.34
N LEU A 233 -5.75 -11.87 9.52
CA LEU A 233 -4.43 -12.39 9.87
C LEU A 233 -4.42 -13.19 11.20
N SER A 234 -5.32 -12.84 12.10
CA SER A 234 -5.51 -13.53 13.38
C SER A 234 -6.20 -14.89 13.25
N SER A 235 -6.88 -15.20 12.14
CA SER A 235 -7.43 -16.52 11.87
C SER A 235 -6.31 -17.51 11.57
N PRO A 236 -6.23 -18.67 12.26
CA PRO A 236 -5.12 -19.62 12.06
C PRO A 236 -4.95 -20.09 10.62
N SER A 237 -6.06 -20.41 9.91
CA SER A 237 -5.97 -20.92 8.54
C SER A 237 -5.72 -19.82 7.51
N GLU A 238 -6.32 -18.65 7.68
CA GLU A 238 -6.06 -17.48 6.81
C GLU A 238 -4.63 -16.99 6.99
N GLY A 239 -4.19 -16.78 8.24
CA GLY A 239 -2.82 -16.35 8.54
C GLY A 239 -1.75 -17.33 8.05
N ALA A 240 -2.03 -18.65 8.13
CA ALA A 240 -1.14 -19.66 7.56
C ALA A 240 -1.08 -19.61 6.02
N PHE A 241 -2.17 -19.22 5.37
CA PHE A 241 -2.19 -19.01 3.91
C PHE A 241 -1.52 -17.69 3.54
N MET A 242 -1.77 -16.62 4.28
CA MET A 242 -1.14 -15.30 4.08
C MET A 242 0.39 -15.33 4.19
N ALA A 243 0.96 -16.31 4.87
CA ALA A 243 2.41 -16.52 4.94
C ALA A 243 3.03 -17.05 3.64
N LYS A 244 2.21 -17.53 2.67
CA LYS A 244 2.67 -18.14 1.43
C LYS A 244 2.81 -17.12 0.30
N ASP A 245 3.78 -17.32 -0.56
CA ASP A 245 3.95 -16.49 -1.77
C ASP A 245 2.75 -16.65 -2.74
N GLU A 246 2.10 -17.82 -2.75
CA GLU A 246 0.86 -18.07 -3.51
C GLU A 246 -0.24 -17.06 -3.14
N TYR A 247 -0.44 -16.80 -1.84
CA TYR A 247 -1.38 -15.79 -1.37
C TYR A 247 -1.07 -14.41 -1.93
N VAL A 248 0.21 -14.00 -1.82
CA VAL A 248 0.67 -12.70 -2.31
C VAL A 248 0.36 -12.53 -3.80
N GLN A 249 0.64 -13.56 -4.61
CA GLN A 249 0.38 -13.51 -6.05
C GLN A 249 -1.12 -13.44 -6.37
N ILE A 250 -1.96 -14.22 -5.68
CA ILE A 250 -3.43 -14.21 -5.90
C ILE A 250 -3.99 -12.82 -5.58
N VAL A 251 -3.64 -12.26 -4.43
CA VAL A 251 -4.16 -10.95 -4.00
C VAL A 251 -3.63 -9.82 -4.88
N ALA A 252 -2.33 -9.84 -5.19
CA ALA A 252 -1.74 -8.83 -6.06
C ALA A 252 -2.38 -8.82 -7.46
N GLN A 253 -2.64 -10.00 -8.04
CA GLN A 253 -3.31 -10.11 -9.32
C GLN A 253 -4.76 -9.58 -9.25
N ALA A 254 -5.48 -9.86 -8.17
CA ALA A 254 -6.84 -9.37 -7.96
C ALA A 254 -6.86 -7.84 -7.84
N LEU A 255 -5.97 -7.26 -7.02
CA LEU A 255 -5.85 -5.81 -6.85
C LEU A 255 -5.45 -5.10 -8.16
N ALA A 256 -4.58 -5.71 -8.96
CA ALA A 256 -4.15 -5.15 -10.25
C ALA A 256 -5.19 -5.35 -11.37
N THR A 257 -6.29 -6.05 -11.12
CA THR A 257 -7.38 -6.29 -12.09
C THR A 257 -8.57 -5.37 -11.82
N ALA A 258 -8.74 -4.94 -10.57
CA ALA A 258 -9.80 -4.04 -10.13
C ALA A 258 -9.68 -2.64 -10.75
#